data_2471d6f5585aa6b2f7ea963a06490396
#
_entry.id   2471d6f5585aa6b2f7ea963a06490396
#
_cell.length_a   1.000
_cell.length_b   1.000
_cell.length_c   1.000
_cell.angle_alpha   90.00
_cell.angle_beta   90.00
_cell.angle_gamma   90.00
#
_symmetry.space_group_name_H-M   'P 1'
#
loop_
_entity.id
_entity.type
_entity.pdbx_description
1 polymer ?
#
loop_
_entity_poly.entity_id
_entity_poly.type
_entity_poly.pdbx_seq_one_letter_code
_entity_poly.pdbx_strand_id
1 'polypeptide(L)'
;LEKAGCSRIVAVPLLIAPSSHSHWDIPALLGIYSDPQVEKALREEGARLVRTAVPVTVTTTLDKSDVIERILLKRVRQLSRDPKREAVVLLAHGSEAIPPAWDRFMRRTVTYICGQTGISYGDWAAVGVGQEYSRAAAAMQEAARHKDRVIVVGAYLSMGVTRMHGRWMARFNEQGGEMPGMENPLQGLNLELAEQGLLPDKLVTQWIVDTARSEVQRHP
;
A
#
# COMPACT_ATOMS: atom_id res chain seq x y z
N LEU A 1 17.69 3.04 22.79
CA LEU A 1 18.36 4.20 22.18
C LEU A 1 18.75 5.22 23.25
N GLU A 2 17.84 5.70 24.09
CA GLU A 2 18.13 6.65 25.18
C GLU A 2 19.23 6.15 26.10
N LYS A 3 19.15 4.88 26.60
CA LYS A 3 20.21 4.24 27.40
C LYS A 3 21.54 4.08 26.67
N ALA A 4 21.56 4.18 25.36
CA ALA A 4 22.77 4.17 24.54
C ALA A 4 23.36 5.57 24.33
N GLY A 5 22.82 6.59 25.01
CA GLY A 5 23.33 7.96 24.96
C GLY A 5 22.95 8.74 23.70
N CYS A 6 21.92 8.31 22.96
CA CYS A 6 21.44 9.05 21.80
C CYS A 6 20.81 10.38 22.24
N SER A 7 21.22 11.48 21.61
CA SER A 7 20.68 12.84 21.86
C SER A 7 19.38 13.10 21.09
N ARG A 8 19.04 12.26 20.12
CA ARG A 8 17.84 12.37 19.27
C ARG A 8 17.44 11.01 18.72
N ILE A 9 16.14 10.82 18.48
CA ILE A 9 15.57 9.64 17.83
C ILE A 9 14.83 10.09 16.56
N VAL A 10 15.14 9.48 15.43
CA VAL A 10 14.40 9.66 14.17
C VAL A 10 13.64 8.37 13.88
N ALA A 11 12.32 8.46 13.86
CA ALA A 11 11.43 7.36 13.49
C ALA A 11 11.01 7.50 12.03
N VAL A 12 11.37 6.54 11.20
CA VAL A 12 10.97 6.48 9.78
C VAL A 12 9.84 5.46 9.65
N PRO A 13 8.56 5.91 9.51
CA PRO A 13 7.44 5.00 9.42
C PRO A 13 7.45 4.30 8.06
N LEU A 14 7.60 2.97 8.05
CA LEU A 14 7.49 2.19 6.83
C LEU A 14 6.00 1.99 6.46
N LEU A 15 5.36 3.10 6.11
CA LEU A 15 3.98 3.18 5.64
C LEU A 15 3.95 3.68 4.20
N ILE A 16 3.04 3.13 3.40
CA ILE A 16 2.90 3.45 1.98
C ILE A 16 2.43 4.88 1.80
N ALA A 17 1.36 5.27 2.49
CA ALA A 17 0.74 6.58 2.40
C ALA A 17 0.08 6.93 3.74
N PRO A 18 -0.39 8.18 3.94
CA PRO A 18 -1.02 8.60 5.17
C PRO A 18 -2.22 7.73 5.57
N SER A 19 -2.31 7.43 6.87
CA SER A 19 -3.38 6.65 7.50
C SER A 19 -3.60 7.14 8.95
N SER A 20 -4.56 6.53 9.67
CA SER A 20 -4.70 6.71 11.11
C SER A 20 -3.37 6.48 11.83
N HIS A 21 -2.66 5.41 11.46
CA HIS A 21 -1.38 5.06 12.06
C HIS A 21 -0.33 6.17 11.94
N SER A 22 -0.23 6.84 10.77
CA SER A 22 0.75 7.91 10.58
C SER A 22 0.37 9.21 11.27
N HIS A 23 -0.94 9.48 11.43
CA HIS A 23 -1.43 10.76 11.96
C HIS A 23 -1.62 10.75 13.46
N TRP A 24 -2.04 9.63 14.03
CA TRP A 24 -2.42 9.56 15.44
C TRP A 24 -1.67 8.45 16.19
N ASP A 25 -1.69 7.21 15.70
CA ASP A 25 -1.24 6.06 16.47
C ASP A 25 0.26 6.07 16.71
N ILE A 26 1.08 6.25 15.66
CA ILE A 26 2.56 6.30 15.79
C ILE A 26 3.00 7.53 16.57
N PRO A 27 2.51 8.75 16.30
CA PRO A 27 2.83 9.92 17.14
C PRO A 27 2.43 9.75 18.59
N ALA A 28 1.25 9.19 18.90
CA ALA A 28 0.83 8.93 20.27
C ALA A 28 1.69 7.84 20.95
N LEU A 29 1.97 6.75 20.24
CA LEU A 29 2.85 5.69 20.70
C LEU A 29 4.23 6.20 21.08
N LEU A 30 4.77 7.14 20.30
CA LEU A 30 6.09 7.74 20.52
C LEU A 30 6.08 8.93 21.49
N GLY A 31 4.93 9.28 22.05
CA GLY A 31 4.81 10.38 23.02
C GLY A 31 4.91 11.79 22.42
N ILE A 32 4.77 11.92 21.09
CA ILE A 32 4.80 13.21 20.35
C ILE A 32 3.41 13.83 20.31
N TYR A 33 2.38 13.03 20.30
CA TYR A 33 0.98 13.42 20.29
C TYR A 33 0.27 12.81 21.49
N SER A 34 -0.64 13.55 22.11
CA SER A 34 -1.41 13.06 23.25
C SER A 34 -2.90 13.27 22.98
N ASP A 35 -3.61 12.16 22.94
CA ASP A 35 -5.06 12.08 22.88
C ASP A 35 -5.52 10.90 23.74
N PRO A 36 -6.35 11.15 24.79
CA PRO A 36 -6.76 10.10 25.72
C PRO A 36 -7.48 8.93 25.05
N GLN A 37 -8.24 9.16 23.97
CA GLN A 37 -8.97 8.08 23.27
C GLN A 37 -8.02 7.23 22.45
N VAL A 38 -7.09 7.85 21.72
CA VAL A 38 -6.05 7.15 20.94
C VAL A 38 -5.14 6.35 21.88
N GLU A 39 -4.69 6.97 22.98
CA GLU A 39 -3.85 6.28 23.97
C GLU A 39 -4.56 5.09 24.63
N LYS A 40 -5.88 5.23 24.91
CA LYS A 40 -6.68 4.15 25.45
C LYS A 40 -6.77 2.98 24.46
N ALA A 41 -7.13 3.25 23.21
CA ALA A 41 -7.21 2.22 22.16
C ALA A 41 -5.87 1.49 21.98
N LEU A 42 -4.75 2.22 21.91
CA LEU A 42 -3.42 1.62 21.81
C LEU A 42 -3.09 0.69 23.00
N ARG A 43 -3.48 1.08 24.23
CA ARG A 43 -3.27 0.22 25.41
C ARG A 43 -4.16 -1.03 25.38
N GLU A 44 -5.39 -0.91 24.91
CA GLU A 44 -6.32 -2.05 24.75
C GLU A 44 -5.80 -3.05 23.72
N GLU A 45 -5.09 -2.58 22.68
CA GLU A 45 -4.37 -3.40 21.70
C GLU A 45 -3.04 -3.96 22.24
N GLY A 46 -2.67 -3.68 23.49
CA GLY A 46 -1.46 -4.16 24.14
C GLY A 46 -0.20 -3.34 23.83
N ALA A 47 -0.34 -2.17 23.19
CA ALA A 47 0.79 -1.31 22.88
C ALA A 47 1.34 -0.61 24.13
N ARG A 48 2.68 -0.48 24.19
CA ARG A 48 3.36 0.28 25.24
C ARG A 48 3.71 1.66 24.74
N LEU A 49 3.12 2.69 25.34
CA LEU A 49 3.46 4.08 25.02
C LEU A 49 4.91 4.38 25.43
N VAL A 50 5.68 4.94 24.51
CA VAL A 50 7.05 5.35 24.77
C VAL A 50 7.06 6.59 25.68
N ARG A 51 7.94 6.58 26.68
CA ARG A 51 8.26 7.74 27.51
C ARG A 51 9.76 7.92 27.47
N THR A 52 10.19 9.03 26.89
CA THR A 52 11.62 9.37 26.75
C THR A 52 11.82 10.87 26.90
N ALA A 53 12.94 11.26 27.49
CA ALA A 53 13.38 12.65 27.53
C ALA A 53 14.11 13.08 26.24
N VAL A 54 14.49 12.12 25.40
CA VAL A 54 15.17 12.38 24.13
C VAL A 54 14.14 12.82 23.08
N PRO A 55 14.37 13.94 22.36
CA PRO A 55 13.49 14.37 21.27
C PRO A 55 13.31 13.29 20.21
N VAL A 56 12.05 13.06 19.83
CA VAL A 56 11.68 12.10 18.80
C VAL A 56 11.04 12.83 17.61
N THR A 57 11.53 12.57 16.41
CA THR A 57 10.95 13.09 15.17
C THR A 57 10.41 11.93 14.35
N VAL A 58 9.19 12.07 13.82
CA VAL A 58 8.61 11.12 12.85
C VAL A 58 8.68 11.73 11.45
N THR A 59 9.25 10.98 10.52
CA THR A 59 9.40 11.42 9.13
C THR A 59 8.14 11.16 8.29
N THR A 60 8.18 11.52 7.02
CA THR A 60 7.09 11.30 6.07
C THR A 60 6.93 9.83 5.67
N THR A 61 5.81 9.50 5.03
CA THR A 61 5.50 8.20 4.45
C THR A 61 6.04 8.05 3.02
N LEU A 62 6.08 6.84 2.47
CA LEU A 62 6.66 6.49 1.16
C LEU A 62 6.03 7.25 -0.02
N ASP A 63 4.75 7.62 0.06
CA ASP A 63 4.03 8.38 -0.98
C ASP A 63 4.62 9.77 -1.30
N LYS A 64 5.53 10.27 -0.44
CA LYS A 64 6.25 11.52 -0.65
C LYS A 64 7.52 11.35 -1.49
N SER A 65 7.79 10.15 -1.96
CA SER A 65 8.90 9.82 -2.85
C SER A 65 8.37 9.16 -4.14
N ASP A 66 9.27 8.86 -5.07
CA ASP A 66 8.98 8.10 -6.30
C ASP A 66 9.23 6.58 -6.16
N VAL A 67 9.55 6.13 -4.96
CA VAL A 67 9.99 4.74 -4.71
C VAL A 67 8.91 3.74 -5.10
N ILE A 68 7.67 3.99 -4.69
CA ILE A 68 6.56 3.08 -4.97
C ILE A 68 6.27 3.03 -6.46
N GLU A 69 6.19 4.19 -7.12
CA GLU A 69 5.98 4.29 -8.56
C GLU A 69 7.04 3.51 -9.35
N ARG A 70 8.31 3.63 -8.97
CA ARG A 70 9.43 2.92 -9.63
C ARG A 70 9.37 1.41 -9.42
N ILE A 71 9.02 0.95 -8.22
CA ILE A 71 8.88 -0.47 -7.93
C ILE A 71 7.69 -1.06 -8.70
N LEU A 72 6.53 -0.41 -8.66
CA LEU A 72 5.34 -0.87 -9.38
C LEU A 72 5.54 -0.85 -10.89
N LEU A 73 6.20 0.18 -11.44
CA LEU A 73 6.59 0.22 -12.84
C LEU A 73 7.48 -0.97 -13.22
N LYS A 74 8.46 -1.31 -12.39
CA LYS A 74 9.31 -2.48 -12.59
C LYS A 74 8.48 -3.78 -12.62
N ARG A 75 7.50 -3.93 -11.71
CA ARG A 75 6.61 -5.10 -11.68
C ARG A 75 5.74 -5.16 -12.94
N VAL A 76 5.14 -4.05 -13.36
CA VAL A 76 4.34 -4.00 -14.59
C VAL A 76 5.20 -4.36 -15.81
N ARG A 77 6.40 -3.80 -15.94
CA ARG A 77 7.30 -4.12 -17.04
C ARG A 77 7.73 -5.60 -17.09
N GLN A 78 7.87 -6.25 -15.94
CA GLN A 78 8.18 -7.69 -15.87
C GLN A 78 7.03 -8.57 -16.36
N LEU A 79 5.78 -8.12 -16.21
CA LEU A 79 4.58 -8.85 -16.57
C LEU A 79 4.04 -8.49 -17.95
N SER A 80 4.33 -7.27 -18.44
CA SER A 80 3.84 -6.78 -19.71
C SER A 80 4.49 -7.49 -20.89
N ARG A 81 3.66 -7.83 -21.90
CA ARG A 81 4.06 -8.49 -23.16
C ARG A 81 3.66 -7.67 -24.39
N ASP A 82 2.47 -7.06 -24.35
CA ASP A 82 1.95 -6.21 -25.42
C ASP A 82 1.13 -5.06 -24.82
N PRO A 83 1.77 -3.89 -24.55
CA PRO A 83 1.10 -2.76 -23.91
C PRO A 83 -0.16 -2.25 -24.63
N LYS A 84 -0.28 -2.48 -25.93
CA LYS A 84 -1.46 -2.04 -26.70
C LYS A 84 -2.71 -2.85 -26.36
N ARG A 85 -2.54 -4.11 -25.97
CA ARG A 85 -3.61 -5.05 -25.61
C ARG A 85 -3.77 -5.25 -24.12
N GLU A 86 -3.00 -4.54 -23.30
CA GLU A 86 -2.95 -4.68 -21.85
C GLU A 86 -3.58 -3.49 -21.14
N ALA A 87 -4.18 -3.77 -19.99
CA ALA A 87 -4.56 -2.81 -18.97
C ALA A 87 -3.76 -3.04 -17.69
N VAL A 88 -3.64 -2.03 -16.85
CA VAL A 88 -3.06 -2.17 -15.51
C VAL A 88 -4.07 -1.80 -14.43
N VAL A 89 -4.23 -2.66 -13.44
CA VAL A 89 -5.01 -2.37 -12.23
C VAL A 89 -4.08 -2.43 -11.02
N LEU A 90 -4.00 -1.32 -10.29
CA LEU A 90 -3.23 -1.26 -9.06
C LEU A 90 -4.15 -1.55 -7.87
N LEU A 91 -3.71 -2.43 -6.98
CA LEU A 91 -4.40 -2.67 -5.71
C LEU A 91 -3.59 -2.07 -4.56
N ALA A 92 -4.27 -1.43 -3.62
CA ALA A 92 -3.64 -0.84 -2.45
C ALA A 92 -4.55 -0.99 -1.22
N HIS A 93 -3.97 -0.84 -0.03
CA HIS A 93 -4.73 -0.93 1.22
C HIS A 93 -5.82 0.16 1.30
N GLY A 94 -5.49 1.38 0.90
CA GLY A 94 -6.36 2.52 1.14
C GLY A 94 -6.37 2.96 2.61
N SER A 95 -7.18 3.96 2.93
CA SER A 95 -7.46 4.39 4.29
C SER A 95 -8.84 5.02 4.33
N GLU A 96 -9.70 4.56 5.22
CA GLU A 96 -11.02 5.16 5.45
C GLU A 96 -10.91 6.52 6.13
N ALA A 97 -9.87 6.73 6.92
CA ALA A 97 -9.63 7.99 7.61
C ALA A 97 -9.19 9.11 6.66
N ILE A 98 -8.45 8.78 5.58
CA ILE A 98 -7.86 9.78 4.67
C ILE A 98 -8.00 9.33 3.20
N PRO A 99 -9.22 9.06 2.71
CA PRO A 99 -9.44 8.53 1.36
C PRO A 99 -8.85 9.42 0.24
N PRO A 100 -8.98 10.79 0.30
CA PRO A 100 -8.49 11.64 -0.79
C PRO A 100 -6.97 11.60 -1.00
N ALA A 101 -6.19 11.33 0.06
CA ALA A 101 -4.74 11.23 -0.07
C ALA A 101 -4.34 9.97 -0.86
N TRP A 102 -5.00 8.86 -0.57
CA TRP A 102 -4.79 7.60 -1.27
C TRP A 102 -5.24 7.68 -2.73
N ASP A 103 -6.41 8.27 -3.00
CA ASP A 103 -6.89 8.42 -4.37
C ASP A 103 -5.93 9.25 -5.22
N ARG A 104 -5.49 10.43 -4.74
CA ARG A 104 -4.50 11.24 -5.45
C ARG A 104 -3.18 10.50 -5.70
N PHE A 105 -2.69 9.80 -4.70
CA PHE A 105 -1.44 9.04 -4.79
C PHE A 105 -1.55 7.91 -5.82
N MET A 106 -2.58 7.08 -5.72
CA MET A 106 -2.75 5.93 -6.60
C MET A 106 -3.05 6.34 -8.05
N ARG A 107 -3.86 7.38 -8.28
CA ARG A 107 -4.10 7.90 -9.64
C ARG A 107 -2.82 8.47 -10.26
N ARG A 108 -2.01 9.19 -9.49
CA ARG A 108 -0.70 9.65 -9.95
C ARG A 108 0.19 8.46 -10.35
N THR A 109 0.21 7.42 -9.54
CA THR A 109 0.99 6.20 -9.78
C THR A 109 0.50 5.47 -11.04
N VAL A 110 -0.80 5.31 -11.23
CA VAL A 110 -1.39 4.75 -12.46
C VAL A 110 -0.98 5.58 -13.68
N THR A 111 -1.15 6.89 -13.63
CA THR A 111 -0.79 7.80 -14.73
C THR A 111 0.69 7.68 -15.08
N TYR A 112 1.56 7.64 -14.09
CA TYR A 112 3.00 7.46 -14.29
C TYR A 112 3.31 6.13 -14.98
N ILE A 113 2.75 5.02 -14.49
CA ILE A 113 2.97 3.68 -15.06
C ILE A 113 2.47 3.61 -16.50
N CYS A 114 1.26 4.08 -16.78
CA CYS A 114 0.71 4.12 -18.13
C CYS A 114 1.59 4.93 -19.09
N GLY A 115 2.04 6.11 -18.66
CA GLY A 115 2.94 6.96 -19.45
C GLY A 115 4.30 6.31 -19.71
N GLN A 116 4.82 5.52 -18.79
CA GLN A 116 6.13 4.86 -18.91
C GLN A 116 6.09 3.52 -19.66
N THR A 117 4.93 2.91 -19.83
CA THR A 117 4.76 1.59 -20.46
C THR A 117 4.07 1.66 -21.81
N GLY A 118 3.34 2.74 -22.10
CA GLY A 118 2.47 2.84 -23.27
C GLY A 118 1.14 2.08 -23.13
N ILE A 119 0.84 1.53 -21.96
CA ILE A 119 -0.47 0.96 -21.62
C ILE A 119 -1.48 2.10 -21.58
N SER A 120 -2.55 2.03 -22.37
CA SER A 120 -3.50 3.14 -22.52
C SER A 120 -4.67 3.10 -21.53
N TYR A 121 -4.84 2.02 -20.78
CA TYR A 121 -5.87 1.89 -19.73
C TYR A 121 -5.25 1.50 -18.40
N GLY A 122 -5.54 2.28 -17.38
CA GLY A 122 -5.13 1.97 -16.01
C GLY A 122 -6.13 2.48 -14.99
N ASP A 123 -6.29 1.71 -13.91
CA ASP A 123 -7.14 2.07 -12.78
C ASP A 123 -6.55 1.53 -11.46
N TRP A 124 -7.18 1.85 -10.34
CA TRP A 124 -6.81 1.34 -9.04
C TRP A 124 -8.03 1.03 -8.17
N ALA A 125 -7.85 0.12 -7.22
CA ALA A 125 -8.86 -0.19 -6.23
C ALA A 125 -8.26 -0.35 -4.83
N ALA A 126 -8.99 0.12 -3.82
CA ALA A 126 -8.64 -0.11 -2.42
C ALA A 126 -9.12 -1.51 -1.99
N VAL A 127 -8.19 -2.27 -1.39
CA VAL A 127 -8.46 -3.57 -0.76
C VAL A 127 -7.73 -3.60 0.58
N GLY A 128 -8.35 -3.07 1.61
CA GLY A 128 -7.85 -3.01 2.97
C GLY A 128 -8.47 -4.05 3.89
N VAL A 129 -8.12 -3.98 5.17
CA VAL A 129 -8.75 -4.80 6.21
C VAL A 129 -10.23 -4.39 6.33
N GLY A 130 -11.13 -5.36 6.23
CA GLY A 130 -12.59 -5.12 6.29
C GLY A 130 -13.22 -4.61 5.00
N GLN A 131 -12.42 -4.32 3.96
CA GLN A 131 -12.95 -3.94 2.65
C GLN A 131 -13.21 -5.17 1.78
N GLU A 132 -14.34 -5.13 1.08
CA GLU A 132 -14.70 -6.21 0.16
C GLU A 132 -13.80 -6.19 -1.08
N TYR A 133 -13.41 -7.38 -1.52
CA TYR A 133 -12.66 -7.55 -2.78
C TYR A 133 -13.50 -7.18 -4.03
N SER A 134 -14.80 -6.97 -3.86
CA SER A 134 -15.74 -6.57 -4.89
C SER A 134 -15.30 -5.35 -5.69
N ARG A 135 -14.69 -4.35 -5.04
CA ARG A 135 -14.13 -3.17 -5.73
C ARG A 135 -12.96 -3.53 -6.64
N ALA A 136 -12.09 -4.42 -6.19
CA ALA A 136 -10.98 -4.91 -7.01
C ALA A 136 -11.50 -5.73 -8.19
N ALA A 137 -12.49 -6.60 -7.96
CA ALA A 137 -13.12 -7.38 -9.02
C ALA A 137 -13.77 -6.48 -10.06
N ALA A 138 -14.52 -5.45 -9.63
CA ALA A 138 -15.14 -4.48 -10.55
C ALA A 138 -14.11 -3.71 -11.39
N ALA A 139 -12.99 -3.28 -10.79
CA ALA A 139 -11.91 -2.61 -11.52
C ALA A 139 -11.25 -3.53 -12.55
N MET A 140 -11.03 -4.82 -12.20
CA MET A 140 -10.50 -5.81 -13.14
C MET A 140 -11.46 -6.13 -14.28
N GLN A 141 -12.77 -6.27 -14.00
CA GLN A 141 -13.80 -6.46 -15.01
C GLN A 141 -13.87 -5.27 -15.96
N GLU A 142 -13.86 -4.06 -15.44
CA GLU A 142 -13.87 -2.85 -16.26
C GLU A 142 -12.63 -2.77 -17.14
N ALA A 143 -11.44 -3.04 -16.60
CA ALA A 143 -10.21 -3.11 -17.36
C ALA A 143 -10.27 -4.16 -18.50
N ALA A 144 -10.88 -5.31 -18.24
CA ALA A 144 -11.04 -6.39 -19.22
C ALA A 144 -12.05 -6.05 -20.34
N ARG A 145 -12.95 -5.07 -20.16
CA ARG A 145 -13.80 -4.56 -21.24
C ARG A 145 -13.03 -3.71 -22.23
N HIS A 146 -11.93 -3.11 -21.78
CA HIS A 146 -11.10 -2.22 -22.60
C HIS A 146 -9.91 -2.93 -23.24
N LYS A 147 -9.43 -4.02 -22.64
CA LYS A 147 -8.20 -4.69 -23.02
C LYS A 147 -8.28 -6.20 -22.87
N ASP A 148 -7.54 -6.92 -23.70
CA ASP A 148 -7.57 -8.38 -23.73
C ASP A 148 -6.89 -9.05 -22.53
N ARG A 149 -6.00 -8.33 -21.84
CA ARG A 149 -5.24 -8.81 -20.69
C ARG A 149 -5.11 -7.73 -19.63
N VAL A 150 -5.28 -8.10 -18.37
CA VAL A 150 -5.21 -7.19 -17.23
C VAL A 150 -4.04 -7.57 -16.33
N ILE A 151 -3.06 -6.69 -16.21
CA ILE A 151 -1.95 -6.82 -15.28
C ILE A 151 -2.37 -6.22 -13.95
N VAL A 152 -2.30 -7.01 -12.88
CA VAL A 152 -2.72 -6.58 -11.54
C VAL A 152 -1.51 -6.56 -10.61
N VAL A 153 -1.18 -5.39 -10.08
CA VAL A 153 -0.02 -5.17 -9.22
C VAL A 153 -0.43 -4.53 -7.91
N GLY A 154 0.16 -4.96 -6.80
CA GLY A 154 -0.20 -4.50 -5.47
C GLY A 154 0.80 -3.54 -4.85
N ALA A 155 0.33 -2.38 -4.39
CA ALA A 155 1.07 -1.50 -3.50
C ALA A 155 0.91 -1.98 -2.04
N TYR A 156 1.50 -3.13 -1.74
CA TYR A 156 1.57 -3.74 -0.40
C TYR A 156 3.03 -4.04 -0.06
N LEU A 157 3.43 -3.85 1.19
CA LEU A 157 4.82 -4.03 1.58
C LEU A 157 5.30 -5.47 1.35
N SER A 158 4.65 -6.45 1.93
CA SER A 158 5.15 -7.84 1.97
C SER A 158 4.30 -8.86 1.23
N MET A 159 3.13 -8.47 0.73
CA MET A 159 2.17 -9.40 0.11
C MET A 159 1.98 -9.09 -1.37
N GLY A 160 2.12 -10.10 -2.23
CA GLY A 160 1.74 -10.00 -3.64
C GLY A 160 0.25 -10.20 -3.87
N VAL A 161 -0.21 -9.75 -5.03
CA VAL A 161 -1.64 -9.85 -5.42
C VAL A 161 -2.09 -11.29 -5.57
N THR A 162 -1.25 -12.17 -6.08
CA THR A 162 -1.55 -13.61 -6.24
C THR A 162 -2.02 -14.24 -4.92
N ARG A 163 -1.32 -13.95 -3.83
CA ARG A 163 -1.69 -14.48 -2.51
C ARG A 163 -3.00 -13.89 -1.99
N MET A 164 -3.23 -12.61 -2.23
CA MET A 164 -4.47 -11.94 -1.83
C MET A 164 -5.66 -12.47 -2.61
N HIS A 165 -5.51 -12.59 -3.93
CA HIS A 165 -6.51 -13.15 -4.83
C HIS A 165 -6.86 -14.59 -4.44
N GLY A 166 -5.85 -15.43 -4.18
CA GLY A 166 -6.06 -16.81 -3.74
C GLY A 166 -6.86 -16.92 -2.43
N ARG A 167 -6.60 -16.06 -1.45
CA ARG A 167 -7.38 -16.01 -0.21
C ARG A 167 -8.84 -15.57 -0.44
N TRP A 168 -9.05 -14.60 -1.33
CA TRP A 168 -10.38 -14.18 -1.68
C TRP A 168 -11.14 -15.28 -2.42
N MET A 169 -10.51 -15.95 -3.40
CA MET A 169 -11.09 -17.08 -4.12
C MET A 169 -11.47 -18.24 -3.19
N ALA A 170 -10.63 -18.55 -2.21
CA ALA A 170 -10.95 -19.58 -1.22
C ALA A 170 -12.22 -19.23 -0.45
N ARG A 171 -12.31 -18.00 0.10
CA ARG A 171 -13.51 -17.53 0.80
C ARG A 171 -14.74 -17.49 -0.10
N PHE A 172 -14.59 -17.03 -1.35
CA PHE A 172 -15.67 -17.00 -2.32
C PHE A 172 -16.23 -18.40 -2.60
N ASN A 173 -15.36 -19.40 -2.75
CA ASN A 173 -15.74 -20.79 -2.96
C ASN A 173 -16.41 -21.40 -1.71
N GLU A 174 -15.94 -21.07 -0.51
CA GLU A 174 -16.53 -21.49 0.76
C GLU A 174 -17.94 -20.90 0.92
N GLN A 175 -18.11 -19.60 0.65
CA GLN A 175 -19.41 -18.91 0.77
C GLN A 175 -20.35 -19.18 -0.42
N GLY A 176 -19.79 -19.33 -1.62
CA GLY A 176 -20.54 -19.64 -2.85
C GLY A 176 -21.17 -21.04 -2.84
N GLY A 177 -20.58 -21.98 -2.04
CA GLY A 177 -21.20 -23.26 -1.75
C GLY A 177 -22.49 -23.13 -0.91
N GLU A 178 -22.65 -22.05 -0.16
CA GLU A 178 -23.84 -21.72 0.63
C GLU A 178 -24.85 -20.85 -0.13
N MET A 179 -24.45 -20.22 -1.27
CA MET A 179 -25.30 -19.39 -2.12
C MET A 179 -25.32 -19.91 -3.57
N PRO A 180 -26.18 -20.88 -3.90
CA PRO A 180 -26.30 -21.40 -5.26
C PRO A 180 -26.68 -20.29 -6.25
N GLY A 181 -25.85 -20.09 -7.29
CA GLY A 181 -26.06 -19.10 -8.35
C GLY A 181 -25.16 -17.86 -8.30
N MET A 182 -24.25 -17.72 -7.32
CA MET A 182 -23.26 -16.66 -7.32
C MET A 182 -22.08 -17.04 -8.24
N GLU A 183 -22.06 -16.46 -9.44
CA GLU A 183 -20.93 -16.65 -10.38
C GLU A 183 -19.67 -15.91 -9.90
N ASN A 184 -18.50 -16.53 -10.14
CA ASN A 184 -17.24 -15.87 -9.90
C ASN A 184 -17.07 -14.66 -10.83
N PRO A 185 -17.03 -13.42 -10.31
CA PRO A 185 -16.98 -12.22 -11.14
C PRO A 185 -15.69 -12.09 -11.97
N LEU A 186 -14.68 -12.88 -11.71
CA LEU A 186 -13.40 -12.88 -12.44
C LEU A 186 -13.24 -14.09 -13.35
N GLN A 187 -14.28 -14.92 -13.47
CA GLN A 187 -14.25 -16.10 -14.34
C GLN A 187 -14.05 -15.69 -15.80
N GLY A 188 -13.12 -16.35 -16.48
CA GLY A 188 -12.83 -16.10 -17.89
C GLY A 188 -12.00 -14.85 -18.17
N LEU A 189 -11.65 -14.03 -17.18
CA LEU A 189 -10.76 -12.90 -17.37
C LEU A 189 -9.30 -13.35 -17.53
N ASN A 190 -8.59 -12.74 -18.48
CA ASN A 190 -7.17 -12.96 -18.68
C ASN A 190 -6.37 -12.04 -17.74
N LEU A 191 -6.16 -12.50 -16.50
CA LEU A 191 -5.47 -11.78 -15.45
C LEU A 191 -4.02 -12.24 -15.30
N GLU A 192 -3.10 -11.29 -15.19
CA GLU A 192 -1.71 -11.52 -14.80
C GLU A 192 -1.47 -10.86 -13.43
N LEU A 193 -1.31 -11.67 -12.40
CA LEU A 193 -1.23 -11.22 -11.02
C LEU A 193 0.22 -11.17 -10.55
N ALA A 194 0.66 -10.04 -9.99
CA ALA A 194 1.99 -9.92 -9.43
C ALA A 194 2.15 -10.79 -8.16
N GLU A 195 3.18 -11.61 -8.14
CA GLU A 195 3.51 -12.49 -7.00
C GLU A 195 4.16 -11.73 -5.84
N GLN A 196 4.85 -10.64 -6.12
CA GLN A 196 5.64 -9.90 -5.16
C GLN A 196 4.96 -8.60 -4.74
N GLY A 197 5.10 -8.25 -3.47
CA GLY A 197 4.83 -6.91 -2.96
C GLY A 197 5.98 -5.92 -3.27
N LEU A 198 6.02 -4.83 -2.51
CA LEU A 198 7.08 -3.82 -2.63
C LEU A 198 8.42 -4.33 -2.08
N LEU A 199 8.38 -5.19 -1.05
CA LEU A 199 9.57 -5.78 -0.43
C LEU A 199 9.82 -7.21 -0.92
N PRO A 200 11.10 -7.64 -0.96
CA PRO A 200 12.30 -6.84 -0.74
C PRO A 200 12.67 -6.02 -1.98
N ASP A 201 12.96 -4.73 -1.81
CA ASP A 201 13.56 -3.91 -2.88
C ASP A 201 14.55 -2.89 -2.28
N LYS A 202 15.71 -2.74 -2.93
CA LYS A 202 16.79 -1.84 -2.47
C LYS A 202 16.36 -0.38 -2.42
N LEU A 203 15.40 0.02 -3.24
CA LEU A 203 14.88 1.40 -3.25
C LEU A 203 14.22 1.75 -1.91
N VAL A 204 13.51 0.81 -1.30
CA VAL A 204 12.89 1.04 0.02
C VAL A 204 13.97 1.20 1.10
N THR A 205 14.99 0.32 1.11
CA THR A 205 16.09 0.42 2.06
C THR A 205 16.85 1.75 1.90
N GLN A 206 17.14 2.15 0.66
CA GLN A 206 17.81 3.41 0.38
C GLN A 206 16.97 4.60 0.85
N TRP A 207 15.66 4.58 0.56
CA TRP A 207 14.75 5.63 1.01
C TRP A 207 14.73 5.78 2.54
N ILE A 208 14.70 4.68 3.29
CA ILE A 208 14.75 4.73 4.77
C ILE A 208 16.01 5.43 5.23
N VAL A 209 17.17 5.03 4.68
CA VAL A 209 18.47 5.58 5.06
C VAL A 209 18.57 7.07 4.71
N ASP A 210 18.17 7.44 3.50
CA ASP A 210 18.24 8.83 3.02
C ASP A 210 17.28 9.75 3.78
N THR A 211 16.07 9.25 4.07
CA THR A 211 15.08 9.98 4.87
C THR A 211 15.60 10.23 6.29
N ALA A 212 16.16 9.21 6.93
CA ALA A 212 16.73 9.35 8.26
C ALA A 212 17.92 10.33 8.28
N ARG A 213 18.83 10.22 7.31
CA ARG A 213 19.99 11.13 7.18
C ARG A 213 19.58 12.58 6.95
N SER A 214 18.62 12.80 6.05
CA SER A 214 18.10 14.14 5.75
C SER A 214 17.49 14.79 6.99
N GLU A 215 16.79 14.02 7.82
CA GLU A 215 16.18 14.54 9.04
C GLU A 215 17.24 14.90 10.11
N VAL A 216 18.28 14.08 10.25
CA VAL A 216 19.42 14.39 11.12
C VAL A 216 20.13 15.67 10.68
N GLN A 217 20.30 15.89 9.38
CA GLN A 217 20.96 17.08 8.83
C GLN A 217 20.15 18.37 8.99
N ARG A 218 18.82 18.30 8.95
CA ARG A 218 17.94 19.47 9.15
C ARG A 218 17.97 20.01 10.57
N HIS A 219 18.33 19.17 11.50
CA HIS A 219 18.32 19.50 12.93
C HIS A 219 19.64 19.00 13.55
N PRO A 220 20.78 19.68 13.27
CA PRO A 220 22.10 19.30 13.75
C PRO A 220 22.23 19.35 15.29
#